data_8b22ebd2b357da142d8bbf607ffdd855
#
_entry.id   8b22ebd2b357da142d8bbf607ffdd855
#
_cell.length_a   1.000
_cell.length_b   1.000
_cell.length_c   1.000
_cell.angle_alpha   90.00
_cell.angle_beta   90.00
_cell.angle_gamma   90.00
#
_symmetry.space_group_name_H-M   'P 1'
#
loop_
_entity.id
_entity.type
_entity.pdbx_description
1 polymer ?
#
loop_
_entity_poly.entity_id
_entity_poly.type
_entity_poly.pdbx_seq_one_letter_code
_entity_poly.pdbx_strand_id
1 'polypeptide(L)'
;MRIGILSSSLPAALKIHSEVRAVPDCHPYILLCRVAEETRIGSLFKHAARFVLKEGRWQALRLLAGGRVHLFPQPLDHPRTLAHLKRLGLDIGLHNLGAIYRDETIRAFRSGILNPHIGLLPRYRGRSVMEWSLLEGSPTGITVFFIDSGIDTGPSIVLREEVDISHCDSIESAKAYLFNLSAVFFRRALELLRNEDFSFEHNDGTGRRYYVMSRLFQNVVEELIKAND
;
A
#
# COMPACT_ATOMS: atom_id res chain seq x y z
N MET A 1 -13.01 11.70 7.67
CA MET A 1 -13.00 10.39 6.98
C MET A 1 -12.47 9.30 7.90
N ARG A 2 -13.05 8.09 7.90
CA ARG A 2 -12.58 6.90 8.63
C ARG A 2 -11.71 6.06 7.70
N ILE A 3 -10.44 5.95 8.00
CA ILE A 3 -9.43 5.34 7.12
C ILE A 3 -9.00 3.98 7.67
N GLY A 4 -9.11 2.92 6.87
CA GLY A 4 -8.67 1.57 7.25
C GLY A 4 -7.32 1.24 6.66
N ILE A 5 -6.28 1.07 7.47
CA ILE A 5 -4.92 0.69 7.04
C ILE A 5 -4.83 -0.83 7.03
N LEU A 6 -4.89 -1.44 5.86
CA LEU A 6 -4.80 -2.89 5.65
C LEU A 6 -3.32 -3.29 5.62
N SER A 7 -2.84 -3.99 6.63
CA SER A 7 -1.43 -4.38 6.72
C SER A 7 -1.24 -5.75 7.39
N SER A 8 -0.20 -6.47 7.00
CA SER A 8 0.29 -7.66 7.73
C SER A 8 1.39 -7.34 8.74
N SER A 9 1.84 -6.07 8.80
CA SER A 9 2.94 -5.59 9.63
C SER A 9 2.50 -4.41 10.50
N LEU A 10 2.55 -4.57 11.83
CA LEU A 10 2.23 -3.48 12.76
C LEU A 10 3.20 -2.29 12.61
N PRO A 11 4.53 -2.48 12.47
CA PRO A 11 5.45 -1.36 12.23
C PRO A 11 5.10 -0.54 10.99
N ALA A 12 4.84 -1.21 9.86
CA ALA A 12 4.45 -0.53 8.63
C ALA A 12 3.10 0.19 8.77
N ALA A 13 2.13 -0.44 9.42
CA ALA A 13 0.83 0.18 9.70
C ALA A 13 0.95 1.43 10.59
N LEU A 14 1.83 1.42 11.59
CA LEU A 14 2.06 2.57 12.47
C LEU A 14 2.72 3.75 11.74
N LYS A 15 3.61 3.47 10.79
CA LYS A 15 4.21 4.50 9.93
C LYS A 15 3.13 5.19 9.09
N ILE A 16 2.27 4.40 8.40
CA ILE A 16 1.15 4.94 7.62
C ILE A 16 0.16 5.68 8.54
N HIS A 17 -0.16 5.11 9.71
CA HIS A 17 -1.04 5.74 10.69
C HIS A 17 -0.53 7.13 11.13
N SER A 18 0.77 7.28 11.33
CA SER A 18 1.38 8.55 11.70
C SER A 18 1.17 9.63 10.64
N GLU A 19 1.40 9.29 9.36
CA GLU A 19 1.19 10.19 8.23
C GLU A 19 -0.30 10.54 8.04
N VAL A 20 -1.18 9.54 8.07
CA VAL A 20 -2.63 9.74 7.87
C VAL A 20 -3.25 10.56 9.00
N ARG A 21 -2.76 10.41 10.23
CA ARG A 21 -3.22 11.18 11.38
C ARG A 21 -2.92 12.68 11.26
N ALA A 22 -1.90 13.05 10.49
CA ALA A 22 -1.55 14.45 10.24
C ALA A 22 -2.55 15.15 9.30
N VAL A 23 -3.34 14.38 8.52
CA VAL A 23 -4.37 14.93 7.65
C VAL A 23 -5.60 15.30 8.49
N PRO A 24 -6.08 16.55 8.45
CA PRO A 24 -7.25 17.00 9.21
C PRO A 24 -8.47 16.11 8.93
N ASP A 25 -9.32 15.88 9.94
CA ASP A 25 -10.55 15.06 9.87
C ASP A 25 -10.37 13.61 9.37
N CYS A 26 -9.14 13.12 9.29
CA CYS A 26 -8.84 11.73 9.03
C CYS A 26 -8.66 10.95 10.34
N HIS A 27 -9.42 9.85 10.45
CA HIS A 27 -9.42 8.98 11.63
C HIS A 27 -8.94 7.59 11.23
N PRO A 28 -7.61 7.29 11.35
CA PRO A 28 -7.05 6.01 10.94
C PRO A 28 -7.36 4.89 11.91
N TYR A 29 -7.66 3.71 11.36
CA TYR A 29 -7.82 2.41 12.00
C TYR A 29 -6.79 1.45 11.43
N ILE A 30 -6.09 0.71 12.26
CA ILE A 30 -5.15 -0.33 11.83
C ILE A 30 -5.89 -1.66 11.74
N LEU A 31 -5.84 -2.25 10.57
CA LEU A 31 -6.47 -3.53 10.24
C LEU A 31 -5.33 -4.53 9.98
N LEU A 32 -4.97 -5.31 11.02
CA LEU A 32 -3.94 -6.33 10.88
C LEU A 32 -4.53 -7.59 10.26
N CYS A 33 -4.14 -7.85 9.02
CA CYS A 33 -4.70 -8.90 8.19
C CYS A 33 -3.72 -10.04 7.97
N ARG A 34 -4.24 -11.27 7.92
CA ARG A 34 -3.49 -12.44 7.49
C ARG A 34 -3.47 -12.49 5.95
N VAL A 35 -2.29 -12.65 5.35
CA VAL A 35 -2.12 -12.65 3.88
C VAL A 35 -2.15 -14.06 3.29
N ALA A 36 -1.69 -15.08 4.02
CA ALA A 36 -1.66 -16.47 3.56
C ALA A 36 -2.05 -17.44 4.67
N GLU A 37 -2.58 -18.61 4.28
CA GLU A 37 -2.92 -19.68 5.23
C GLU A 37 -1.71 -20.20 6.04
N GLU A 38 -0.52 -20.11 5.48
CA GLU A 38 0.74 -20.53 6.11
C GLU A 38 1.22 -19.59 7.22
N THR A 39 0.73 -18.34 7.28
CA THR A 39 1.13 -17.41 8.34
C THR A 39 0.47 -17.80 9.64
N ARG A 40 1.19 -18.48 10.53
CA ARG A 40 0.67 -18.86 11.86
C ARG A 40 0.21 -17.60 12.61
N ILE A 41 -1.03 -17.58 13.08
CA ILE A 41 -1.62 -16.48 13.89
C ILE A 41 -0.68 -16.09 15.04
N GLY A 42 -0.02 -17.07 15.67
CA GLY A 42 0.99 -16.83 16.69
C GLY A 42 2.21 -16.01 16.22
N SER A 43 2.52 -15.97 14.92
CA SER A 43 3.57 -15.14 14.35
C SER A 43 3.16 -13.65 14.35
N LEU A 44 1.94 -13.32 13.94
CA LEU A 44 1.40 -11.95 13.99
C LEU A 44 1.39 -11.41 15.42
N PHE A 45 0.94 -12.22 16.39
CA PHE A 45 0.94 -11.84 17.81
C PHE A 45 2.35 -11.70 18.37
N LYS A 46 3.28 -12.61 18.05
CA LYS A 46 4.68 -12.52 18.52
C LYS A 46 5.38 -11.28 17.96
N HIS A 47 5.21 -10.96 16.67
CA HIS A 47 5.82 -9.78 16.06
C HIS A 47 5.20 -8.49 16.61
N ALA A 48 3.87 -8.43 16.74
CA ALA A 48 3.18 -7.30 17.35
C ALA A 48 3.59 -7.12 18.84
N ALA A 49 3.62 -8.18 19.62
CA ALA A 49 4.04 -8.15 21.04
C ALA A 49 5.51 -7.73 21.17
N ARG A 50 6.41 -8.28 20.34
CA ARG A 50 7.84 -7.95 20.34
C ARG A 50 8.09 -6.49 19.96
N PHE A 51 7.33 -5.97 19.00
CA PHE A 51 7.40 -4.57 18.60
C PHE A 51 6.86 -3.63 19.69
N VAL A 52 5.70 -3.95 20.26
CA VAL A 52 5.12 -3.19 21.40
C VAL A 52 6.09 -3.14 22.57
N LEU A 53 6.87 -4.22 22.78
CA LEU A 53 7.87 -4.28 23.85
C LEU A 53 9.16 -3.50 23.58
N LYS A 54 9.55 -3.29 22.30
CA LYS A 54 10.86 -2.75 21.93
C LYS A 54 10.86 -1.27 21.46
N GLU A 55 9.91 -0.84 20.64
CA GLU A 55 10.01 0.47 19.96
C GLU A 55 8.75 1.36 19.97
N GLY A 56 7.57 0.83 20.24
CA GLY A 56 6.31 1.58 20.09
C GLY A 56 5.31 1.47 21.23
N ARG A 57 5.78 1.17 22.44
CA ARG A 57 4.97 0.75 23.60
C ARG A 57 3.71 1.57 23.84
N TRP A 58 3.83 2.88 23.91
CA TRP A 58 2.72 3.74 24.30
C TRP A 58 1.75 4.04 23.16
N GLN A 59 2.24 4.19 21.93
CA GLN A 59 1.39 4.48 20.79
C GLN A 59 0.49 3.27 20.44
N ALA A 60 1.08 2.06 20.36
CA ALA A 60 0.32 0.84 20.09
C ALA A 60 -0.70 0.53 21.21
N LEU A 61 -0.33 0.70 22.48
CA LEU A 61 -1.22 0.52 23.62
C LEU A 61 -2.37 1.52 23.60
N ARG A 62 -2.11 2.81 23.30
CA ARG A 62 -3.17 3.83 23.17
C ARG A 62 -4.14 3.51 22.04
N LEU A 63 -3.63 3.02 20.91
CA LEU A 63 -4.46 2.64 19.76
C LEU A 63 -5.32 1.39 20.06
N LEU A 64 -4.76 0.41 20.76
CA LEU A 64 -5.49 -0.77 21.23
C LEU A 64 -6.58 -0.38 22.24
N ALA A 65 -6.24 0.42 23.24
CA ALA A 65 -7.19 0.92 24.25
C ALA A 65 -8.29 1.80 23.63
N GLY A 66 -7.97 2.55 22.57
CA GLY A 66 -8.91 3.37 21.81
C GLY A 66 -9.76 2.61 20.79
N GLY A 67 -9.67 1.27 20.73
CA GLY A 67 -10.42 0.45 19.77
C GLY A 67 -10.09 0.72 18.31
N ARG A 68 -8.87 1.18 18.01
CA ARG A 68 -8.45 1.55 16.65
C ARG A 68 -7.58 0.50 15.97
N VAL A 69 -7.29 -0.62 16.62
CA VAL A 69 -6.56 -1.76 16.07
C VAL A 69 -7.49 -2.97 16.04
N HIS A 70 -7.68 -3.53 14.86
CA HIS A 70 -8.50 -4.71 14.63
C HIS A 70 -7.64 -5.83 14.05
N LEU A 71 -7.83 -7.04 14.56
CA LEU A 71 -7.14 -8.25 14.10
C LEU A 71 -8.09 -9.08 13.24
N PHE A 72 -7.66 -9.41 12.03
CA PHE A 72 -8.38 -10.26 11.10
C PHE A 72 -7.62 -11.57 10.88
N PRO A 73 -7.92 -12.61 11.68
CA PRO A 73 -7.26 -13.91 11.58
C PRO A 73 -7.72 -14.71 10.34
N GLN A 74 -8.87 -14.36 9.79
CA GLN A 74 -9.42 -14.94 8.57
C GLN A 74 -9.05 -14.10 7.35
N PRO A 75 -9.06 -14.67 6.12
CA PRO A 75 -8.89 -13.90 4.89
C PRO A 75 -9.86 -12.72 4.79
N LEU A 76 -9.49 -11.71 4.01
CA LEU A 76 -10.29 -10.48 3.89
C LEU A 76 -11.66 -10.70 3.24
N ASP A 77 -11.78 -11.70 2.37
CA ASP A 77 -13.02 -12.11 1.72
C ASP A 77 -13.87 -13.11 2.56
N HIS A 78 -13.40 -13.50 3.74
CA HIS A 78 -14.17 -14.36 4.63
C HIS A 78 -15.41 -13.62 5.17
N PRO A 79 -16.61 -14.26 5.21
CA PRO A 79 -17.86 -13.59 5.60
C PRO A 79 -17.81 -12.86 6.94
N ARG A 80 -17.13 -13.43 7.95
CA ARG A 80 -16.97 -12.78 9.27
C ARG A 80 -16.10 -11.53 9.19
N THR A 81 -15.04 -11.54 8.36
CA THR A 81 -14.17 -10.38 8.13
C THR A 81 -14.93 -9.27 7.42
N LEU A 82 -15.65 -9.61 6.35
CA LEU A 82 -16.49 -8.67 5.60
C LEU A 82 -17.58 -8.03 6.48
N ALA A 83 -18.26 -8.82 7.30
CA ALA A 83 -19.26 -8.30 8.25
C ALA A 83 -18.64 -7.35 9.27
N HIS A 84 -17.40 -7.62 9.71
CA HIS A 84 -16.68 -6.73 10.63
C HIS A 84 -16.25 -5.43 9.93
N LEU A 85 -15.66 -5.50 8.72
CA LEU A 85 -15.29 -4.34 7.93
C LEU A 85 -16.50 -3.42 7.68
N LYS A 86 -17.63 -3.97 7.27
CA LYS A 86 -18.88 -3.22 7.07
C LYS A 86 -19.36 -2.52 8.34
N ARG A 87 -19.28 -3.18 9.51
CA ARG A 87 -19.64 -2.56 10.80
C ARG A 87 -18.72 -1.40 11.19
N LEU A 88 -17.44 -1.45 10.80
CA LEU A 88 -16.51 -0.35 11.05
C LEU A 88 -16.89 0.91 10.29
N GLY A 89 -17.63 0.81 9.18
CA GLY A 89 -18.10 1.95 8.40
C GLY A 89 -16.96 2.81 7.90
N LEU A 90 -15.92 2.17 7.35
CA LEU A 90 -14.72 2.84 6.85
C LEU A 90 -15.02 3.50 5.50
N ASP A 91 -14.45 4.70 5.30
CA ASP A 91 -14.62 5.44 4.05
C ASP A 91 -13.61 4.95 3.00
N ILE A 92 -12.33 4.88 3.35
CA ILE A 92 -11.25 4.51 2.45
C ILE A 92 -10.37 3.43 3.11
N GLY A 93 -10.01 2.41 2.33
CA GLY A 93 -8.95 1.47 2.67
C GLY A 93 -7.60 1.94 2.13
N LEU A 94 -6.50 1.71 2.87
CA LEU A 94 -5.14 1.91 2.38
C LEU A 94 -4.46 0.55 2.28
N HIS A 95 -4.06 0.20 1.06
CA HIS A 95 -3.43 -1.07 0.75
C HIS A 95 -1.95 -1.09 1.18
N ASN A 96 -1.62 -1.96 2.14
CA ASN A 96 -0.25 -2.29 2.50
C ASN A 96 -0.13 -3.80 2.77
N LEU A 97 -0.59 -4.58 1.81
CA LEU A 97 -0.64 -6.04 1.84
C LEU A 97 -0.20 -6.61 0.49
N GLY A 98 0.34 -7.83 0.47
CA GLY A 98 0.54 -8.58 -0.76
C GLY A 98 -0.73 -9.38 -1.17
N ALA A 99 -1.90 -8.73 -1.22
CA ALA A 99 -3.18 -9.39 -1.47
C ALA A 99 -3.89 -8.80 -2.69
N ILE A 100 -4.63 -9.66 -3.41
CA ILE A 100 -5.61 -9.26 -4.43
C ILE A 100 -6.97 -9.24 -3.74
N TYR A 101 -7.75 -8.21 -3.97
CA TYR A 101 -9.06 -8.05 -3.37
C TYR A 101 -10.18 -8.47 -4.33
N ARG A 102 -11.22 -9.10 -3.76
CA ARG A 102 -12.48 -9.31 -4.47
C ARG A 102 -13.37 -8.08 -4.32
N ASP A 103 -14.31 -7.93 -5.23
CA ASP A 103 -15.25 -6.81 -5.25
C ASP A 103 -15.96 -6.58 -3.91
N GLU A 104 -16.34 -7.66 -3.22
CA GLU A 104 -17.02 -7.54 -1.92
C GLU A 104 -16.13 -6.89 -0.85
N THR A 105 -14.81 -7.16 -0.89
CA THR A 105 -13.86 -6.53 0.03
C THR A 105 -13.65 -5.05 -0.33
N ILE A 106 -13.55 -4.73 -1.62
CA ILE A 106 -13.43 -3.33 -2.08
C ILE A 106 -14.67 -2.54 -1.66
N ARG A 107 -15.87 -3.07 -1.89
CA ARG A 107 -17.16 -2.46 -1.51
C ARG A 107 -17.43 -2.42 -0.01
N ALA A 108 -16.61 -3.06 0.82
CA ALA A 108 -16.70 -2.90 2.27
C ALA A 108 -16.22 -1.51 2.74
N PHE A 109 -15.51 -0.77 1.88
CA PHE A 109 -15.13 0.62 2.05
C PHE A 109 -16.01 1.51 1.16
N ARG A 110 -16.51 2.62 1.68
CA ARG A 110 -17.48 3.47 0.97
C ARG A 110 -16.94 4.02 -0.35
N SER A 111 -15.69 4.47 -0.37
CA SER A 111 -15.01 5.01 -1.55
C SER A 111 -14.02 4.02 -2.19
N GLY A 112 -13.82 2.83 -1.60
CA GLY A 112 -12.89 1.83 -2.11
C GLY A 112 -11.55 1.80 -1.39
N ILE A 113 -10.55 1.23 -2.04
CA ILE A 113 -9.20 1.01 -1.47
C ILE A 113 -8.16 1.70 -2.35
N LEU A 114 -7.30 2.52 -1.75
CA LEU A 114 -6.15 3.14 -2.40
C LEU A 114 -4.94 2.20 -2.37
N ASN A 115 -4.21 2.13 -3.49
CA ASN A 115 -2.95 1.41 -3.65
C ASN A 115 -1.83 2.38 -4.06
N PRO A 116 -0.70 2.43 -3.32
CA PRO A 116 0.50 3.15 -3.72
C PRO A 116 1.37 2.22 -4.57
N HIS A 117 1.05 2.09 -5.84
CA HIS A 117 1.77 1.26 -6.78
C HIS A 117 3.14 1.87 -7.11
N ILE A 118 4.23 1.10 -7.01
CA ILE A 118 5.61 1.55 -7.30
C ILE A 118 5.92 1.49 -8.80
N GLY A 119 5.06 2.10 -9.61
CA GLY A 119 5.14 2.19 -11.05
C GLY A 119 4.28 3.33 -11.58
N LEU A 120 4.62 3.84 -12.76
CA LEU A 120 3.87 4.91 -13.42
C LEU A 120 2.74 4.30 -14.27
N LEU A 121 1.51 4.30 -13.72
CA LEU A 121 0.32 3.87 -14.46
C LEU A 121 -0.08 4.91 -15.53
N PRO A 122 -0.69 4.50 -16.63
CA PRO A 122 -1.09 3.14 -16.99
C PRO A 122 0.04 2.26 -17.53
N ARG A 123 1.21 2.84 -17.86
CA ARG A 123 2.27 2.17 -18.63
C ARG A 123 2.81 0.92 -17.93
N TYR A 124 3.08 0.99 -16.63
CA TYR A 124 3.74 -0.08 -15.87
C TYR A 124 2.79 -0.73 -14.88
N ARG A 125 2.05 -1.78 -15.28
CA ARG A 125 1.14 -2.55 -14.44
C ARG A 125 1.73 -3.90 -14.03
N GLY A 126 1.44 -4.39 -12.86
CA GLY A 126 1.77 -5.75 -12.43
C GLY A 126 2.94 -5.82 -11.45
N ARG A 127 3.93 -6.65 -11.74
CA ARG A 127 5.03 -6.95 -10.81
C ARG A 127 6.38 -6.54 -11.40
N SER A 128 7.34 -6.27 -10.49
CA SER A 128 8.69 -5.83 -10.86
C SER A 128 8.70 -4.59 -11.77
N VAL A 129 7.69 -3.74 -11.64
CA VAL A 129 7.47 -2.63 -12.60
C VAL A 129 8.54 -1.54 -12.50
N MET A 130 9.14 -1.34 -11.34
CA MET A 130 10.31 -0.48 -11.17
C MET A 130 11.49 -1.03 -11.99
N GLU A 131 11.78 -2.32 -11.85
CA GLU A 131 12.88 -2.96 -12.60
C GLU A 131 12.61 -2.93 -14.10
N TRP A 132 11.37 -3.16 -14.53
CA TRP A 132 11.02 -3.09 -15.94
C TRP A 132 11.13 -1.67 -16.49
N SER A 133 10.73 -0.64 -15.75
CA SER A 133 10.91 0.75 -16.20
C SER A 133 12.37 1.11 -16.36
N LEU A 134 13.25 0.72 -15.43
CA LEU A 134 14.68 0.97 -15.51
C LEU A 134 15.32 0.23 -16.69
N LEU A 135 14.97 -1.03 -16.92
CA LEU A 135 15.46 -1.81 -18.05
C LEU A 135 15.06 -1.19 -19.41
N GLU A 136 13.90 -0.55 -19.47
CA GLU A 136 13.41 0.16 -20.67
C GLU A 136 13.91 1.60 -20.76
N GLY A 137 14.81 2.03 -19.89
CA GLY A 137 15.33 3.41 -19.86
C GLY A 137 14.28 4.47 -19.53
N SER A 138 13.23 4.09 -18.81
CA SER A 138 12.14 4.97 -18.39
C SER A 138 12.25 5.31 -16.91
N PRO A 139 11.74 6.49 -16.49
CA PRO A 139 11.69 6.84 -15.07
C PRO A 139 10.82 5.85 -14.31
N THR A 140 11.12 5.70 -13.03
CA THR A 140 10.24 5.01 -12.07
C THR A 140 9.50 6.02 -11.21
N GLY A 141 8.50 5.56 -10.45
CA GLY A 141 7.74 6.44 -9.59
C GLY A 141 6.64 5.72 -8.83
N ILE A 142 5.75 6.49 -8.25
CA ILE A 142 4.62 6.00 -7.47
C ILE A 142 3.31 6.55 -8.03
N THR A 143 2.34 5.66 -8.20
CA THR A 143 0.96 6.00 -8.57
C THR A 143 0.02 5.58 -7.46
N VAL A 144 -0.71 6.52 -6.86
CA VAL A 144 -1.78 6.23 -5.91
C VAL A 144 -3.11 6.26 -6.66
N PHE A 145 -3.83 5.15 -6.64
CA PHE A 145 -5.08 4.99 -7.37
C PHE A 145 -6.07 4.13 -6.58
N PHE A 146 -7.35 4.25 -6.90
CA PHE A 146 -8.37 3.34 -6.38
C PHE A 146 -8.34 2.02 -7.15
N ILE A 147 -8.17 0.92 -6.43
CA ILE A 147 -8.14 -0.43 -7.02
C ILE A 147 -9.54 -0.89 -7.46
N ASP A 148 -9.54 -1.71 -8.50
CA ASP A 148 -10.68 -2.53 -8.92
C ASP A 148 -10.35 -4.03 -8.77
N SER A 149 -11.15 -4.91 -9.36
CA SER A 149 -10.89 -6.37 -9.36
C SER A 149 -9.80 -6.81 -10.33
N GLY A 150 -9.27 -5.90 -11.15
CA GLY A 150 -8.16 -6.16 -12.06
C GLY A 150 -6.79 -5.97 -11.42
N ILE A 151 -5.75 -6.10 -12.22
CA ILE A 151 -4.37 -5.88 -11.77
C ILE A 151 -3.90 -4.50 -12.24
N ASP A 152 -3.87 -3.55 -11.30
CA ASP A 152 -3.47 -2.16 -11.50
C ASP A 152 -4.24 -1.48 -12.66
N THR A 153 -5.54 -1.79 -12.76
CA THR A 153 -6.47 -1.28 -13.77
C THR A 153 -7.49 -0.29 -13.24
N GLY A 154 -7.54 -0.10 -11.94
CA GLY A 154 -8.50 0.83 -11.33
C GLY A 154 -8.47 2.21 -12.00
N PRO A 155 -9.62 2.74 -12.43
CA PRO A 155 -9.68 3.85 -13.39
C PRO A 155 -9.31 5.22 -12.81
N SER A 156 -9.29 5.35 -11.49
CA SER A 156 -9.18 6.64 -10.80
C SER A 156 -7.82 6.80 -10.15
N ILE A 157 -6.91 7.49 -10.83
CA ILE A 157 -5.60 7.89 -10.29
C ILE A 157 -5.79 9.18 -9.47
N VAL A 158 -5.32 9.16 -8.22
CA VAL A 158 -5.34 10.30 -7.31
C VAL A 158 -4.05 11.11 -7.41
N LEU A 159 -2.91 10.41 -7.52
CA LEU A 159 -1.58 11.02 -7.54
C LEU A 159 -0.64 10.13 -8.34
N ARG A 160 0.14 10.72 -9.25
CA ARG A 160 1.19 10.03 -9.99
C ARG A 160 2.42 10.93 -10.08
N GLU A 161 3.57 10.43 -9.63
CA GLU A 161 4.82 11.20 -9.65
C GLU A 161 6.01 10.30 -9.93
N GLU A 162 6.94 10.84 -10.70
CA GLU A 162 8.28 10.26 -10.84
C GLU A 162 9.04 10.42 -9.53
N VAL A 163 9.85 9.42 -9.20
CA VAL A 163 10.69 9.43 -8.00
C VAL A 163 12.14 9.18 -8.41
N ASP A 164 13.00 10.09 -8.03
CA ASP A 164 14.43 9.95 -8.20
C ASP A 164 15.00 8.87 -7.28
N ILE A 165 15.65 7.87 -7.86
CA ILE A 165 16.31 6.76 -7.17
C ILE A 165 17.81 6.70 -7.45
N SER A 166 18.40 7.77 -8.03
CA SER A 166 19.82 7.83 -8.38
C SER A 166 20.76 7.62 -7.17
N HIS A 167 20.28 7.94 -5.97
CA HIS A 167 21.00 7.72 -4.70
C HIS A 167 20.92 6.27 -4.18
N CYS A 168 20.24 5.38 -4.89
CA CYS A 168 20.12 3.96 -4.51
C CYS A 168 21.20 3.14 -5.23
N ASP A 169 21.80 2.19 -4.53
CA ASP A 169 22.92 1.35 -5.00
C ASP A 169 22.49 -0.04 -5.48
N SER A 170 21.20 -0.38 -5.33
CA SER A 170 20.68 -1.72 -5.63
C SER A 170 19.17 -1.71 -5.87
N ILE A 171 18.65 -2.74 -6.53
CA ILE A 171 17.20 -2.98 -6.65
C ILE A 171 16.53 -3.02 -5.26
N GLU A 172 17.19 -3.64 -4.28
CA GLU A 172 16.64 -3.78 -2.93
C GLU A 172 16.52 -2.42 -2.24
N SER A 173 17.56 -1.57 -2.29
CA SER A 173 17.54 -0.23 -1.71
C SER A 173 16.52 0.67 -2.39
N ALA A 174 16.43 0.64 -3.74
CA ALA A 174 15.46 1.41 -4.49
C ALA A 174 14.01 1.00 -4.17
N LYS A 175 13.72 -0.30 -4.09
CA LYS A 175 12.41 -0.80 -3.66
C LYS A 175 12.09 -0.40 -2.23
N ALA A 176 13.03 -0.56 -1.31
CA ALA A 176 12.83 -0.18 0.09
C ALA A 176 12.54 1.32 0.22
N TYR A 177 13.23 2.15 -0.57
CA TYR A 177 13.00 3.59 -0.63
C TYR A 177 11.59 3.91 -1.14
N LEU A 178 11.16 3.37 -2.29
CA LEU A 178 9.83 3.59 -2.86
C LEU A 178 8.72 3.11 -1.92
N PHE A 179 8.85 1.92 -1.33
CA PHE A 179 7.89 1.43 -0.34
C PHE A 179 7.83 2.30 0.92
N ASN A 180 8.97 2.87 1.32
CA ASN A 180 9.02 3.80 2.45
C ASN A 180 8.28 5.12 2.16
N LEU A 181 8.27 5.59 0.92
CA LEU A 181 7.52 6.77 0.49
C LEU A 181 6.00 6.54 0.46
N SER A 182 5.53 5.30 0.37
CA SER A 182 4.09 4.99 0.27
C SER A 182 3.26 5.65 1.37
N ALA A 183 3.78 5.77 2.59
CA ALA A 183 3.07 6.42 3.69
C ALA A 183 2.86 7.92 3.43
N VAL A 184 3.87 8.61 2.91
CA VAL A 184 3.80 10.03 2.53
C VAL A 184 2.85 10.22 1.34
N PHE A 185 2.91 9.33 0.35
CA PHE A 185 2.02 9.37 -0.81
C PHE A 185 0.55 9.14 -0.41
N PHE A 186 0.28 8.27 0.54
CA PHE A 186 -1.08 8.13 1.11
C PHE A 186 -1.56 9.43 1.76
N ARG A 187 -0.72 10.10 2.56
CA ARG A 187 -1.06 11.37 3.17
C ARG A 187 -1.43 12.40 2.10
N ARG A 188 -0.57 12.59 1.10
CA ARG A 188 -0.79 13.54 -0.01
C ARG A 188 -2.04 13.20 -0.82
N ALA A 189 -2.29 11.93 -1.11
CA ALA A 189 -3.51 11.50 -1.80
C ALA A 189 -4.77 11.82 -0.98
N LEU A 190 -4.74 11.61 0.34
CA LEU A 190 -5.86 11.96 1.21
C LEU A 190 -6.07 13.47 1.32
N GLU A 191 -4.99 14.27 1.29
CA GLU A 191 -5.07 15.74 1.23
C GLU A 191 -5.73 16.20 -0.07
N LEU A 192 -5.36 15.62 -1.23
CA LEU A 192 -5.98 15.90 -2.53
C LEU A 192 -7.47 15.53 -2.56
N LEU A 193 -7.83 14.36 -2.06
CA LEU A 193 -9.22 13.88 -2.02
C LEU A 193 -10.15 14.72 -1.13
N ARG A 194 -9.61 15.61 -0.32
CA ARG A 194 -10.39 16.57 0.49
C ARG A 194 -10.65 17.89 -0.22
N ASN A 195 -9.96 18.16 -1.31
CA ASN A 195 -10.19 19.34 -2.11
C ASN A 195 -11.42 19.12 -2.99
N GLU A 196 -12.41 20.01 -2.88
CA GLU A 196 -13.65 19.93 -3.67
C GLU A 196 -13.40 20.11 -5.18
N ASP A 197 -12.34 20.83 -5.56
CA ASP A 197 -11.95 21.04 -6.95
C ASP A 197 -11.06 19.92 -7.51
N PHE A 198 -10.79 18.86 -6.73
CA PHE A 198 -9.95 17.77 -7.15
C PHE A 198 -10.63 16.91 -8.23
N SER A 199 -9.88 16.59 -9.29
CA SER A 199 -10.30 15.69 -10.35
C SER A 199 -9.32 14.51 -10.48
N PHE A 200 -9.86 13.30 -10.70
CA PHE A 200 -9.06 12.12 -10.94
C PHE A 200 -8.40 12.17 -12.31
N GLU A 201 -7.15 11.72 -12.38
CA GLU A 201 -6.57 11.35 -13.66
C GLU A 201 -7.10 9.96 -14.07
N HIS A 202 -7.40 9.79 -15.35
CA HIS A 202 -7.94 8.52 -15.85
C HIS A 202 -6.83 7.50 -16.12
N ASN A 203 -6.98 6.31 -15.54
CA ASN A 203 -6.21 5.13 -15.91
C ASN A 203 -7.01 4.32 -16.91
N ASP A 204 -6.63 4.34 -18.19
CA ASP A 204 -7.31 3.62 -19.26
C ASP A 204 -7.08 2.09 -19.22
N GLY A 205 -6.20 1.63 -18.33
CA GLY A 205 -5.89 0.21 -18.17
C GLY A 205 -5.19 -0.44 -19.36
N THR A 206 -4.79 0.33 -20.38
CA THR A 206 -4.21 -0.19 -21.63
C THR A 206 -2.72 -0.56 -21.50
N GLY A 207 -2.03 -0.10 -20.45
CA GLY A 207 -0.62 -0.36 -20.21
C GLY A 207 -0.30 -1.87 -20.15
N ARG A 208 0.90 -2.22 -20.57
CA ARG A 208 1.39 -3.60 -20.55
C ARG A 208 1.38 -4.14 -19.11
N ARG A 209 0.86 -5.36 -18.93
CA ARG A 209 1.01 -6.09 -17.68
C ARG A 209 2.37 -6.77 -17.63
N TYR A 210 3.19 -6.40 -16.64
CA TYR A 210 4.48 -7.00 -16.36
C TYR A 210 4.36 -8.11 -15.29
N TYR A 211 5.29 -9.05 -15.34
CA TYR A 211 5.41 -10.15 -14.40
C TYR A 211 6.72 -10.05 -13.61
N VAL A 212 6.89 -10.92 -12.65
CA VAL A 212 8.15 -10.99 -11.89
C VAL A 212 9.33 -11.13 -12.86
N MET A 213 10.28 -10.20 -12.75
CA MET A 213 11.45 -10.19 -13.60
C MET A 213 12.38 -11.38 -13.30
N SER A 214 12.89 -12.02 -14.35
CA SER A 214 13.85 -13.11 -14.19
C SER A 214 15.16 -12.61 -13.58
N ARG A 215 15.91 -13.50 -12.91
CA ARG A 215 17.17 -13.14 -12.27
C ARG A 215 18.22 -12.58 -13.25
N LEU A 216 18.20 -13.07 -14.49
CA LEU A 216 19.10 -12.57 -15.53
C LEU A 216 18.88 -11.08 -15.78
N PHE A 217 17.64 -10.65 -16.00
CA PHE A 217 17.31 -9.24 -16.20
C PHE A 217 17.49 -8.40 -14.93
N GLN A 218 17.23 -8.96 -13.74
CA GLN A 218 17.54 -8.28 -12.48
C GLN A 218 19.02 -7.92 -12.38
N ASN A 219 19.92 -8.83 -12.77
CA ASN A 219 21.35 -8.54 -12.77
C ASN A 219 21.70 -7.38 -13.70
N VAL A 220 21.05 -7.28 -14.87
CA VAL A 220 21.25 -6.13 -15.77
C VAL A 220 20.77 -4.83 -15.12
N VAL A 221 19.60 -4.85 -14.47
CA VAL A 221 19.07 -3.67 -13.76
C VAL A 221 19.96 -3.26 -12.58
N GLU A 222 20.54 -4.22 -11.85
CA GLU A 222 21.52 -3.93 -10.79
C GLU A 222 22.73 -3.17 -11.34
N GLU A 223 23.25 -3.56 -12.51
CA GLU A 223 24.37 -2.84 -13.15
C GLU A 223 23.94 -1.46 -13.65
N LEU A 224 22.71 -1.29 -14.15
CA LEU A 224 22.18 0.02 -14.54
C LEU A 224 22.05 0.98 -13.34
N ILE A 225 21.61 0.48 -12.20
CA ILE A 225 21.51 1.30 -10.99
C ILE A 225 22.89 1.77 -10.55
N LYS A 226 23.89 0.88 -10.51
CA LYS A 226 25.27 1.22 -10.12
C LYS A 226 25.97 2.16 -11.09
N ALA A 227 25.59 2.14 -12.37
CA ALA A 227 26.20 2.99 -13.40
C ALA A 227 25.66 4.43 -13.38
N ASN A 228 24.60 4.71 -12.61
CA ASN A 228 24.05 6.05 -12.43
C ASN A 228 24.69 6.82 -11.25
N ASP A 229 25.63 6.19 -10.52
CA ASP A 229 26.54 6.83 -9.56
C ASP A 229 27.74 7.48 -10.32
#